data_71c3147583e7d79cabba95edb3b5e39f
#
_entry.id   71c3147583e7d79cabba95edb3b5e39f
#
_cell.length_a   1.000
_cell.length_b   1.000
_cell.length_c   1.000
_cell.angle_alpha   90.00
_cell.angle_beta   90.00
_cell.angle_gamma   90.00
#
_symmetry.space_group_name_H-M   'P 1'
#
loop_
_entity.id
_entity.type
_entity.pdbx_description
1 polymer ?
#
loop_
_entity_poly.entity_id
_entity_poly.type
_entity_poly.pdbx_seq_one_letter_code
_entity_poly.pdbx_strand_id
1 'polypeptide(L)'
;MRLKQVTPWFCLRRIPELGGIWNPWSGGAYRNACMQNSRYTFHYTGFPPGDIDEFPGVEQVFRYLSAVAGEDALRESTRLNTEVVSLRKDAGHWVIRCASEGKDTEDIFDRVIIATGELWQPRRPPLPGEENFSGTLITSRDYQEPEAFKGKNILIIGGGVSGADIASDLVPFARSVSLSVKKMGLYLPRQFPTGPNDMMHSYLGRCLLSQMNYEDFIGYLDTMMPDYMQAYRASGLLPDMANNNAVHVNEKIIPNVAAGLIKVKPLAERFTGEGAIKFVDASQEKYDVIITCTGYEMPDYSFIQGFDRTQLYEHFFWTEDPSLAVINPPVDTAGFGAAFPYFDIISQWVMNVFSGKTSLPEKEAMRKWCAEHMASLHVKRFYDSWLETIRIGLLSGLLPEPARDFSRYWNIISSIVKPAYLATPPAFPEHGMMDSLFDFRIARIRILSGLGNDALGYLLKKGDITDAEYRAALEIDPRQSISVHLPYSQTSL
;
A
#
# COMPACT_ATOMS: atom_id res chain seq x y z
N MET A 1 16.39 11.81 -29.00
CA MET A 1 17.33 10.69 -28.83
C MET A 1 16.59 9.40 -29.17
N ARG A 2 16.96 8.71 -30.26
CA ARG A 2 16.23 7.53 -30.74
C ARG A 2 16.37 6.43 -29.69
N LEU A 3 15.26 5.92 -29.16
CA LEU A 3 15.19 4.67 -28.39
C LEU A 3 15.69 3.53 -29.31
N LYS A 4 16.96 3.14 -29.18
CA LYS A 4 17.50 1.98 -29.83
C LYS A 4 17.09 0.73 -29.07
N GLN A 5 16.42 -0.14 -29.78
CA GLN A 5 16.06 -1.53 -29.41
C GLN A 5 15.23 -1.64 -28.10
N VAL A 6 13.94 -1.39 -28.24
CA VAL A 6 12.99 -1.97 -27.30
C VAL A 6 12.95 -3.47 -27.60
N THR A 7 13.46 -4.29 -26.70
CA THR A 7 13.23 -5.72 -26.70
C THR A 7 11.71 -5.91 -26.68
N PRO A 8 11.09 -6.70 -27.58
CA PRO A 8 9.65 -6.89 -27.56
C PRO A 8 9.26 -7.47 -26.20
N TRP A 9 8.37 -6.77 -25.51
CA TRP A 9 7.79 -7.23 -24.25
C TRP A 9 6.36 -7.70 -24.49
N PHE A 10 5.92 -8.68 -23.73
CA PHE A 10 4.56 -9.21 -23.75
C PHE A 10 3.99 -9.26 -22.34
N CYS A 11 2.73 -8.91 -22.21
CA CYS A 11 1.96 -9.10 -20.98
C CYS A 11 1.03 -10.31 -21.17
N LEU A 12 1.06 -11.24 -20.23
CA LEU A 12 0.19 -12.42 -20.22
C LEU A 12 -0.84 -12.27 -19.12
N ARG A 13 -2.12 -12.39 -19.45
CA ARG A 13 -3.23 -12.21 -18.50
C ARG A 13 -4.28 -13.29 -18.64
N ARG A 14 -4.62 -13.91 -17.51
CA ARG A 14 -5.68 -14.90 -17.42
C ARG A 14 -7.08 -14.32 -17.69
N ILE A 15 -7.32 -13.06 -17.32
CA ILE A 15 -8.62 -12.40 -17.47
C ILE A 15 -8.75 -11.68 -18.81
N PRO A 16 -10.00 -11.50 -19.32
CA PRO A 16 -10.25 -10.96 -20.67
C PRO A 16 -10.03 -9.45 -20.80
N GLU A 17 -9.75 -8.73 -19.72
CA GLU A 17 -9.71 -7.27 -19.71
C GLU A 17 -8.50 -6.72 -18.95
N LEU A 18 -8.04 -5.52 -19.31
CA LEU A 18 -7.03 -4.76 -18.57
C LEU A 18 -7.66 -4.11 -17.32
N GLY A 19 -6.83 -3.48 -16.46
CA GLY A 19 -7.26 -2.69 -15.29
C GLY A 19 -7.25 -3.44 -13.96
N GLY A 20 -7.05 -4.77 -13.95
CA GLY A 20 -6.94 -5.55 -12.71
C GLY A 20 -8.22 -5.46 -11.86
N ILE A 21 -8.05 -5.29 -10.53
CA ILE A 21 -9.17 -5.17 -9.59
C ILE A 21 -9.99 -3.88 -9.78
N TRP A 22 -9.41 -2.86 -10.43
CA TRP A 22 -10.09 -1.60 -10.73
C TRP A 22 -10.93 -1.65 -12.00
N ASN A 23 -10.85 -2.73 -12.77
CA ASN A 23 -11.76 -2.93 -13.89
C ASN A 23 -13.17 -3.21 -13.35
N PRO A 24 -14.18 -2.39 -13.68
CA PRO A 24 -15.54 -2.54 -13.14
C PRO A 24 -16.17 -3.91 -13.43
N TRP A 25 -15.74 -4.57 -14.50
CA TRP A 25 -16.28 -5.88 -14.92
C TRP A 25 -15.48 -7.07 -14.35
N SER A 26 -14.37 -6.81 -13.64
CA SER A 26 -13.54 -7.88 -13.05
C SER A 26 -14.13 -8.50 -11.78
N GLY A 27 -15.10 -7.84 -11.17
CA GLY A 27 -15.62 -8.18 -9.84
C GLY A 27 -14.59 -7.93 -8.70
N GLY A 28 -13.51 -7.19 -8.98
CA GLY A 28 -12.48 -6.90 -7.98
C GLY A 28 -12.85 -5.79 -7.00
N ALA A 29 -13.46 -4.73 -7.49
CA ALA A 29 -13.93 -3.60 -6.70
C ALA A 29 -15.46 -3.50 -6.76
N TYR A 30 -16.10 -3.16 -5.67
CA TYR A 30 -17.55 -2.89 -5.61
C TYR A 30 -17.84 -1.48 -6.14
N ARG A 31 -19.09 -1.26 -6.60
CA ARG A 31 -19.52 -0.04 -7.31
C ARG A 31 -19.15 1.26 -6.61
N ASN A 32 -19.34 1.31 -5.30
CA ASN A 32 -19.11 2.52 -4.49
C ASN A 32 -17.69 2.61 -3.90
N ALA A 33 -16.77 1.71 -4.29
CA ALA A 33 -15.38 1.81 -3.88
C ALA A 33 -14.74 3.07 -4.49
N CYS A 34 -13.94 3.75 -3.69
CA CYS A 34 -13.17 4.89 -4.14
C CYS A 34 -11.76 4.86 -3.53
N MET A 35 -10.85 5.59 -4.14
CA MET A 35 -9.50 5.73 -3.63
C MET A 35 -9.50 6.32 -2.21
N GLN A 36 -8.58 5.84 -1.38
CA GLN A 36 -8.29 6.42 -0.08
C GLN A 36 -7.29 7.58 -0.18
N ASN A 37 -6.58 7.65 -1.30
CA ASN A 37 -5.66 8.70 -1.66
C ASN A 37 -6.34 9.68 -2.62
N SER A 38 -5.98 10.95 -2.49
CA SER A 38 -6.50 11.99 -3.36
C SER A 38 -5.89 11.93 -4.76
N ARG A 39 -6.54 12.61 -5.72
CA ARG A 39 -6.02 12.75 -7.08
C ARG A 39 -4.62 13.36 -7.15
N TYR A 40 -4.18 14.02 -6.08
CA TYR A 40 -2.86 14.67 -6.04
C TYR A 40 -1.72 13.68 -5.81
N THR A 41 -2.02 12.50 -5.28
CA THR A 41 -0.99 11.54 -4.85
C THR A 41 -1.14 10.14 -5.45
N PHE A 42 -2.33 9.75 -5.93
CA PHE A 42 -2.58 8.37 -6.36
C PHE A 42 -2.02 8.00 -7.74
N HIS A 43 -1.44 8.92 -8.48
CA HIS A 43 -1.05 8.72 -9.88
C HIS A 43 0.43 8.34 -10.06
N TYR A 44 0.78 7.87 -11.26
CA TYR A 44 2.16 7.61 -11.67
C TYR A 44 2.91 8.89 -11.95
N THR A 45 4.24 8.87 -11.73
CA THR A 45 5.15 9.97 -12.06
C THR A 45 5.09 10.26 -13.57
N GLY A 46 4.84 11.51 -13.93
CA GLY A 46 4.72 11.90 -15.35
C GLY A 46 3.34 11.67 -15.99
N PHE A 47 2.39 11.05 -15.27
CA PHE A 47 1.03 10.80 -15.75
C PHE A 47 0.00 11.38 -14.79
N PRO A 48 -0.15 12.71 -14.73
CA PRO A 48 -1.16 13.33 -13.87
C PRO A 48 -2.57 12.91 -14.32
N PRO A 49 -3.51 12.70 -13.39
CA PRO A 49 -4.80 12.08 -13.70
C PRO A 49 -5.78 12.99 -14.46
N GLY A 50 -5.47 14.25 -14.65
CA GLY A 50 -6.37 15.20 -15.31
C GLY A 50 -7.54 15.61 -14.41
N ASP A 51 -8.69 15.88 -15.04
CA ASP A 51 -9.92 16.30 -14.35
C ASP A 51 -10.71 15.08 -13.88
N ILE A 52 -10.53 14.73 -12.61
CA ILE A 52 -11.23 13.65 -11.90
C ILE A 52 -11.59 14.13 -10.50
N ASP A 53 -12.47 13.39 -9.81
CA ASP A 53 -12.84 13.68 -8.44
C ASP A 53 -11.61 13.70 -7.51
N GLU A 54 -11.72 14.39 -6.38
CA GLU A 54 -10.62 14.46 -5.40
C GLU A 54 -10.24 13.06 -4.88
N PHE A 55 -11.24 12.21 -4.65
CA PHE A 55 -11.08 10.79 -4.33
C PHE A 55 -11.79 9.95 -5.39
N PRO A 56 -11.10 9.57 -6.48
CA PRO A 56 -11.76 8.98 -7.63
C PRO A 56 -12.34 7.61 -7.35
N GLY A 57 -13.53 7.38 -7.89
CA GLY A 57 -14.22 6.09 -7.86
C GLY A 57 -13.66 5.10 -8.88
N VAL A 58 -14.20 3.88 -8.84
CA VAL A 58 -13.72 2.73 -9.65
C VAL A 58 -13.59 3.07 -11.13
N GLU A 59 -14.61 3.69 -11.75
CA GLU A 59 -14.59 4.00 -13.18
C GLU A 59 -13.55 5.05 -13.55
N GLN A 60 -13.32 6.04 -12.67
CA GLN A 60 -12.32 7.07 -12.90
C GLN A 60 -10.90 6.50 -12.79
N VAL A 61 -10.65 5.64 -11.80
CA VAL A 61 -9.37 4.94 -11.66
C VAL A 61 -9.13 4.02 -12.85
N PHE A 62 -10.16 3.28 -13.28
CA PHE A 62 -10.05 2.41 -14.45
C PHE A 62 -9.73 3.19 -15.73
N ARG A 63 -10.41 4.31 -15.98
CA ARG A 63 -10.11 5.19 -17.12
C ARG A 63 -8.69 5.74 -17.05
N TYR A 64 -8.24 6.16 -15.88
CA TYR A 64 -6.87 6.60 -15.67
C TYR A 64 -5.85 5.50 -16.01
N LEU A 65 -6.02 4.29 -15.48
CA LEU A 65 -5.14 3.15 -15.77
C LEU A 65 -5.13 2.79 -17.27
N SER A 66 -6.29 2.86 -17.92
CA SER A 66 -6.40 2.61 -19.36
C SER A 66 -5.66 3.65 -20.19
N ALA A 67 -5.74 4.92 -19.78
CA ALA A 67 -4.99 6.02 -20.44
C ALA A 67 -3.47 5.89 -20.24
N VAL A 68 -3.01 5.54 -19.03
CA VAL A 68 -1.59 5.29 -18.73
C VAL A 68 -1.06 4.12 -19.54
N ALA A 69 -1.87 3.08 -19.71
CA ALA A 69 -1.49 1.90 -20.49
C ALA A 69 -1.25 2.20 -21.98
N GLY A 70 -1.71 3.36 -22.48
CA GLY A 70 -1.64 3.72 -23.90
C GLY A 70 -2.42 2.69 -24.71
N GLU A 71 -3.64 3.02 -25.09
CA GLU A 71 -4.63 2.04 -25.58
C GLU A 71 -4.12 1.07 -26.65
N ASP A 72 -3.19 1.52 -27.51
CA ASP A 72 -2.69 0.69 -28.62
C ASP A 72 -1.47 -0.16 -28.25
N ALA A 73 -0.40 0.43 -27.69
CA ALA A 73 0.88 -0.27 -27.50
C ALA A 73 0.81 -1.40 -26.44
N LEU A 74 0.13 -1.16 -25.30
CA LEU A 74 0.01 -2.19 -24.29
C LEU A 74 -0.96 -3.30 -24.74
N ARG A 75 -2.05 -2.94 -25.40
CA ARG A 75 -3.04 -3.90 -25.88
C ARG A 75 -2.45 -4.81 -26.96
N GLU A 76 -1.70 -4.29 -27.92
CA GLU A 76 -1.00 -5.07 -28.93
C GLU A 76 0.03 -6.04 -28.35
N SER A 77 0.67 -5.65 -27.24
CA SER A 77 1.66 -6.47 -26.53
C SER A 77 1.06 -7.34 -25.43
N THR A 78 -0.28 -7.38 -25.28
CA THR A 78 -0.95 -8.15 -24.25
C THR A 78 -1.74 -9.32 -24.84
N ARG A 79 -1.46 -10.53 -24.36
CA ARG A 79 -2.32 -11.71 -24.61
C ARG A 79 -3.28 -11.89 -23.45
N LEU A 80 -4.53 -11.58 -23.69
CA LEU A 80 -5.62 -11.78 -22.75
C LEU A 80 -6.06 -13.25 -22.77
N ASN A 81 -6.88 -13.68 -21.80
CA ASN A 81 -7.35 -15.07 -21.66
C ASN A 81 -6.20 -16.09 -21.70
N THR A 82 -5.03 -15.70 -21.25
CA THR A 82 -3.81 -16.52 -21.30
C THR A 82 -3.31 -16.76 -19.88
N GLU A 83 -3.45 -17.97 -19.40
CA GLU A 83 -2.98 -18.39 -18.07
C GLU A 83 -1.53 -18.90 -18.17
N VAL A 84 -0.64 -18.36 -17.33
CA VAL A 84 0.69 -18.92 -17.16
C VAL A 84 0.59 -20.13 -16.24
N VAL A 85 0.86 -21.31 -16.81
CA VAL A 85 0.76 -22.60 -16.13
C VAL A 85 2.07 -22.99 -15.45
N SER A 86 3.18 -22.70 -16.11
CA SER A 86 4.51 -22.94 -15.52
C SER A 86 5.57 -22.00 -16.06
N LEU A 87 6.55 -21.73 -15.22
CA LEU A 87 7.71 -20.91 -15.49
C LEU A 87 8.96 -21.66 -15.03
N ARG A 88 9.90 -21.92 -15.95
CA ARG A 88 11.14 -22.63 -15.66
C ARG A 88 12.33 -21.97 -16.36
N LYS A 89 13.51 -22.15 -15.79
CA LYS A 89 14.76 -21.73 -16.44
C LYS A 89 15.32 -22.88 -17.29
N ASP A 90 15.68 -22.59 -18.53
CA ASP A 90 16.29 -23.56 -19.43
C ASP A 90 17.35 -22.87 -20.31
N ALA A 91 18.53 -23.40 -20.35
CA ALA A 91 19.69 -22.89 -21.14
C ALA A 91 19.92 -21.37 -20.97
N GLY A 92 19.65 -20.79 -19.77
CA GLY A 92 19.83 -19.37 -19.49
C GLY A 92 18.61 -18.48 -19.80
N HIS A 93 17.55 -19.04 -20.37
CA HIS A 93 16.31 -18.34 -20.72
C HIS A 93 15.14 -18.82 -19.87
N TRP A 94 14.12 -17.99 -19.74
CA TRP A 94 12.85 -18.33 -19.11
C TRP A 94 11.91 -18.95 -20.13
N VAL A 95 11.48 -20.17 -19.90
CA VAL A 95 10.46 -20.85 -20.68
C VAL A 95 9.13 -20.73 -19.94
N ILE A 96 8.17 -20.07 -20.56
CA ILE A 96 6.85 -19.83 -20.02
C ILE A 96 5.84 -20.70 -20.78
N ARG A 97 5.20 -21.64 -20.07
CA ARG A 97 4.09 -22.42 -20.62
C ARG A 97 2.79 -21.72 -20.28
N CYS A 98 1.99 -21.48 -21.30
CA CYS A 98 0.70 -20.81 -21.21
C CYS A 98 -0.43 -21.72 -21.70
N ALA A 99 -1.60 -21.59 -21.08
CA ALA A 99 -2.86 -22.16 -21.56
C ALA A 99 -3.81 -21.04 -22.00
N SER A 100 -4.34 -21.15 -23.22
CA SER A 100 -5.32 -20.22 -23.76
C SER A 100 -6.27 -20.96 -24.69
N GLU A 101 -7.59 -20.85 -24.44
CA GLU A 101 -8.64 -21.46 -25.27
C GLU A 101 -8.42 -22.95 -25.55
N GLY A 102 -7.92 -23.70 -24.56
CA GLY A 102 -7.63 -25.14 -24.66
C GLY A 102 -6.37 -25.49 -25.47
N LYS A 103 -5.54 -24.50 -25.79
CA LYS A 103 -4.24 -24.70 -26.44
C LYS A 103 -3.12 -24.33 -25.48
N ASP A 104 -2.12 -25.19 -25.40
CA ASP A 104 -0.88 -24.91 -24.69
C ASP A 104 0.14 -24.31 -25.66
N THR A 105 0.83 -23.27 -25.21
CA THR A 105 1.93 -22.65 -25.93
C THR A 105 3.14 -22.50 -25.01
N GLU A 106 4.33 -22.50 -25.58
CA GLU A 106 5.56 -22.14 -24.87
C GLU A 106 6.20 -20.91 -25.52
N ASP A 107 6.62 -19.97 -24.70
CA ASP A 107 7.36 -18.76 -25.10
C ASP A 107 8.66 -18.69 -24.30
N ILE A 108 9.68 -18.05 -24.92
CA ILE A 108 11.02 -17.93 -24.35
C ILE A 108 11.35 -16.44 -24.14
N PHE A 109 11.83 -16.11 -22.94
CA PHE A 109 12.16 -14.73 -22.55
C PHE A 109 13.49 -14.67 -21.79
N ASP A 110 14.19 -13.54 -21.88
CA ASP A 110 15.40 -13.27 -21.12
C ASP A 110 15.11 -12.77 -19.68
N ARG A 111 14.00 -12.11 -19.50
CA ARG A 111 13.59 -11.46 -18.26
C ARG A 111 12.10 -11.68 -18.00
N VAL A 112 11.74 -11.79 -16.74
CA VAL A 112 10.34 -11.97 -16.34
C VAL A 112 9.99 -11.05 -15.17
N ILE A 113 8.85 -10.40 -15.26
CA ILE A 113 8.25 -9.63 -14.18
C ILE A 113 6.92 -10.27 -13.79
N ILE A 114 6.80 -10.67 -12.54
CA ILE A 114 5.55 -11.15 -11.96
C ILE A 114 4.81 -9.98 -11.31
N ALA A 115 3.66 -9.62 -11.86
CA ALA A 115 2.81 -8.52 -11.39
C ALA A 115 1.35 -8.96 -11.28
N THR A 116 1.11 -10.07 -10.60
CA THR A 116 -0.21 -10.72 -10.51
C THR A 116 -1.20 -9.99 -9.61
N GLY A 117 -0.70 -9.08 -8.75
CA GLY A 117 -1.49 -8.49 -7.67
C GLY A 117 -1.75 -9.48 -6.54
N GLU A 118 -2.30 -8.98 -5.43
CA GLU A 118 -2.50 -9.78 -4.21
C GLU A 118 -3.96 -9.78 -3.71
N LEU A 119 -4.83 -8.93 -4.24
CA LEU A 119 -6.21 -8.76 -3.76
C LEU A 119 -7.22 -9.53 -4.62
N TRP A 120 -6.88 -10.80 -4.97
CA TRP A 120 -7.74 -11.60 -5.83
C TRP A 120 -8.48 -12.72 -5.10
N GLN A 121 -7.81 -13.46 -4.23
CA GLN A 121 -8.36 -14.61 -3.53
C GLN A 121 -8.75 -14.21 -2.11
N PRO A 122 -10.04 -14.04 -1.78
CA PRO A 122 -10.45 -13.72 -0.42
C PRO A 122 -10.06 -14.83 0.54
N ARG A 123 -9.50 -14.48 1.68
CA ARG A 123 -9.29 -15.38 2.79
C ARG A 123 -10.58 -15.50 3.59
N ARG A 124 -11.17 -16.66 3.61
CA ARG A 124 -12.39 -16.96 4.36
C ARG A 124 -12.16 -18.12 5.32
N PRO A 125 -11.71 -17.85 6.57
CA PRO A 125 -11.65 -18.89 7.58
C PRO A 125 -13.04 -19.49 7.81
N PRO A 126 -13.21 -20.83 7.77
CA PRO A 126 -14.50 -21.44 8.01
C PRO A 126 -14.94 -21.18 9.46
N LEU A 127 -16.22 -20.91 9.65
CA LEU A 127 -16.84 -20.84 10.97
C LEU A 127 -17.54 -22.17 11.26
N PRO A 128 -17.27 -22.81 12.41
CA PRO A 128 -17.92 -24.07 12.77
C PRO A 128 -19.44 -23.96 12.69
N GLY A 129 -20.09 -24.92 12.02
CA GLY A 129 -21.54 -24.96 11.85
C GLY A 129 -22.08 -24.17 10.67
N GLU A 130 -21.21 -23.62 9.81
CA GLU A 130 -21.64 -22.80 8.64
C GLU A 130 -22.45 -23.59 7.62
N GLU A 131 -22.28 -24.91 7.57
CA GLU A 131 -23.04 -25.82 6.70
C GLU A 131 -24.55 -25.84 7.01
N ASN A 132 -24.95 -25.37 8.20
CA ASN A 132 -26.32 -25.27 8.62
C ASN A 132 -26.94 -23.87 8.43
N PHE A 133 -26.16 -22.94 7.86
CA PHE A 133 -26.63 -21.57 7.62
C PHE A 133 -27.50 -21.51 6.36
N SER A 134 -28.76 -21.19 6.53
CA SER A 134 -29.74 -21.08 5.44
C SER A 134 -29.76 -19.70 4.76
N GLY A 135 -29.01 -18.72 5.28
CA GLY A 135 -28.90 -17.38 4.73
C GLY A 135 -27.84 -17.28 3.64
N THR A 136 -27.48 -16.06 3.29
CA THR A 136 -26.45 -15.77 2.28
C THR A 136 -25.10 -15.56 2.96
N LEU A 137 -24.09 -16.36 2.59
CA LEU A 137 -22.71 -16.24 3.06
C LEU A 137 -21.81 -15.91 1.87
N ILE A 138 -21.23 -14.72 1.88
CA ILE A 138 -20.36 -14.21 0.80
C ILE A 138 -19.07 -13.59 1.35
N THR A 139 -18.14 -13.31 0.46
CA THR A 139 -16.92 -12.56 0.76
C THR A 139 -17.05 -11.11 0.33
N SER A 140 -16.12 -10.25 0.75
CA SER A 140 -16.04 -8.86 0.29
C SER A 140 -15.93 -8.72 -1.23
N ARG A 141 -15.38 -9.74 -1.92
CA ARG A 141 -15.26 -9.77 -3.37
C ARG A 141 -16.61 -9.98 -4.08
N ASP A 142 -17.51 -10.71 -3.44
CA ASP A 142 -18.84 -11.00 -4.01
C ASP A 142 -19.81 -9.83 -3.79
N TYR A 143 -19.46 -8.89 -2.92
CA TYR A 143 -20.21 -7.68 -2.70
C TYR A 143 -20.00 -6.70 -3.86
N GLN A 144 -21.08 -6.30 -4.53
CA GLN A 144 -21.01 -5.38 -5.67
C GLN A 144 -21.78 -4.07 -5.42
N GLU A 145 -22.96 -4.15 -4.85
CA GLU A 145 -23.85 -3.02 -4.63
C GLU A 145 -24.75 -3.23 -3.41
N PRO A 146 -25.07 -2.15 -2.65
CA PRO A 146 -25.81 -2.28 -1.40
C PRO A 146 -27.31 -2.57 -1.59
N GLU A 147 -27.88 -2.21 -2.72
CA GLU A 147 -29.31 -2.40 -3.01
C GLU A 147 -29.76 -3.86 -2.96
N ALA A 148 -28.87 -4.79 -3.31
CA ALA A 148 -29.12 -6.23 -3.26
C ALA A 148 -29.43 -6.74 -1.84
N PHE A 149 -29.05 -5.96 -0.83
CA PHE A 149 -29.17 -6.33 0.59
C PHE A 149 -30.28 -5.53 1.32
N LYS A 150 -31.15 -4.87 0.58
CA LYS A 150 -32.21 -4.04 1.15
C LYS A 150 -33.08 -4.81 2.15
N GLY A 151 -33.27 -4.25 3.32
CA GLY A 151 -34.13 -4.79 4.38
C GLY A 151 -33.60 -6.03 5.10
N LYS A 152 -32.36 -6.45 4.85
CA LYS A 152 -31.71 -7.60 5.48
C LYS A 152 -31.00 -7.22 6.78
N ASN A 153 -30.91 -8.20 7.69
CA ASN A 153 -30.02 -8.12 8.87
C ASN A 153 -28.65 -8.68 8.47
N ILE A 154 -27.62 -7.86 8.53
CA ILE A 154 -26.33 -8.17 7.96
C ILE A 154 -25.25 -8.20 9.02
N LEU A 155 -24.44 -9.24 9.03
CA LEU A 155 -23.20 -9.33 9.78
C LEU A 155 -22.00 -9.20 8.83
N ILE A 156 -21.12 -8.24 9.13
CA ILE A 156 -19.82 -8.15 8.48
C ILE A 156 -18.77 -8.67 9.45
N ILE A 157 -17.91 -9.56 8.99
CA ILE A 157 -16.83 -10.15 9.78
C ILE A 157 -15.49 -9.61 9.28
N GLY A 158 -14.84 -8.79 10.10
CA GLY A 158 -13.55 -8.15 9.81
C GLY A 158 -13.66 -6.63 9.74
N GLY A 159 -12.83 -5.94 10.53
CA GLY A 159 -12.79 -4.48 10.67
C GLY A 159 -11.67 -3.82 9.86
N GLY A 160 -11.23 -4.43 8.75
CA GLY A 160 -10.31 -3.78 7.82
C GLY A 160 -11.02 -2.75 6.91
N VAL A 161 -10.29 -2.22 5.92
CA VAL A 161 -10.81 -1.24 4.96
C VAL A 161 -12.13 -1.71 4.33
N SER A 162 -12.15 -2.90 3.73
CA SER A 162 -13.36 -3.44 3.08
C SER A 162 -14.52 -3.60 4.04
N GLY A 163 -14.26 -4.07 5.28
CA GLY A 163 -15.33 -4.23 6.28
C GLY A 163 -15.96 -2.91 6.71
N ALA A 164 -15.14 -1.88 6.93
CA ALA A 164 -15.60 -0.55 7.31
C ALA A 164 -16.37 0.13 6.15
N ASP A 165 -15.87 0.01 4.93
CA ASP A 165 -16.50 0.59 3.74
C ASP A 165 -17.85 -0.07 3.46
N ILE A 166 -17.90 -1.41 3.39
CA ILE A 166 -19.12 -2.18 3.13
C ILE A 166 -20.16 -1.96 4.25
N ALA A 167 -19.72 -1.94 5.52
CA ALA A 167 -20.62 -1.66 6.63
C ALA A 167 -21.27 -0.28 6.49
N SER A 168 -20.48 0.73 6.14
CA SER A 168 -20.96 2.10 5.96
C SER A 168 -21.85 2.25 4.72
N ASP A 169 -21.55 1.52 3.65
CA ASP A 169 -22.31 1.53 2.40
C ASP A 169 -23.71 0.90 2.57
N LEU A 170 -23.83 -0.10 3.43
CA LEU A 170 -25.07 -0.82 3.72
C LEU A 170 -26.04 -0.08 4.63
N VAL A 171 -25.58 0.89 5.42
CA VAL A 171 -26.44 1.60 6.40
C VAL A 171 -27.74 2.16 5.81
N PRO A 172 -27.77 2.78 4.62
CA PRO A 172 -29.01 3.31 4.04
C PRO A 172 -29.99 2.25 3.53
N PHE A 173 -29.57 1.01 3.35
CA PHE A 173 -30.30 -0.04 2.64
C PHE A 173 -30.71 -1.20 3.55
N ALA A 174 -29.83 -1.64 4.44
CA ALA A 174 -30.05 -2.78 5.30
C ALA A 174 -31.07 -2.46 6.40
N ARG A 175 -31.72 -3.49 6.96
CA ARG A 175 -32.53 -3.35 8.19
C ARG A 175 -31.65 -3.11 9.40
N SER A 176 -30.53 -3.82 9.48
CA SER A 176 -29.52 -3.65 10.51
C SER A 176 -28.15 -4.06 9.99
N VAL A 177 -27.11 -3.38 10.45
CA VAL A 177 -25.72 -3.69 10.14
C VAL A 177 -24.98 -3.95 11.45
N SER A 178 -24.33 -5.11 11.54
CA SER A 178 -23.43 -5.48 12.62
C SER A 178 -22.01 -5.72 12.05
N LEU A 179 -20.99 -5.27 12.80
CA LEU A 179 -19.59 -5.43 12.45
C LEU A 179 -18.87 -6.23 13.54
N SER A 180 -18.52 -7.49 13.25
CA SER A 180 -17.75 -8.35 14.15
C SER A 180 -16.27 -8.15 13.93
N VAL A 181 -15.55 -7.79 14.99
CA VAL A 181 -14.12 -7.48 14.92
C VAL A 181 -13.34 -8.14 16.04
N LYS A 182 -12.13 -8.60 15.73
CA LYS A 182 -11.16 -9.07 16.72
C LYS A 182 -10.42 -7.90 17.36
N LYS A 183 -10.03 -6.93 16.54
CA LYS A 183 -9.37 -5.68 16.92
C LYS A 183 -9.81 -4.59 15.95
N MET A 184 -10.03 -3.39 16.46
CA MET A 184 -10.25 -2.22 15.62
C MET A 184 -8.93 -1.55 15.27
N GLY A 185 -8.83 -1.06 14.04
CA GLY A 185 -7.79 -0.12 13.63
C GLY A 185 -8.14 1.32 13.99
N LEU A 186 -7.21 2.22 13.80
CA LEU A 186 -7.49 3.65 13.81
C LEU A 186 -8.10 4.04 12.46
N TYR A 187 -9.31 4.57 12.47
CA TYR A 187 -9.96 5.08 11.26
C TYR A 187 -9.79 6.58 11.19
N LEU A 188 -9.29 7.06 10.06
CA LEU A 188 -9.14 8.48 9.78
C LEU A 188 -10.00 8.86 8.56
N PRO A 189 -10.55 10.07 8.50
CA PRO A 189 -11.31 10.51 7.34
C PRO A 189 -10.40 10.73 6.14
N ARG A 190 -10.96 10.66 4.91
CA ARG A 190 -10.28 11.06 3.68
C ARG A 190 -9.99 12.55 3.70
N GLN A 191 -10.96 13.32 4.13
CA GLN A 191 -10.91 14.78 4.18
C GLN A 191 -10.72 15.26 5.60
N PHE A 192 -9.62 15.95 5.85
CA PHE A 192 -9.37 16.72 7.05
C PHE A 192 -9.91 18.15 6.86
N PRO A 193 -10.11 18.94 7.93
CA PRO A 193 -10.59 20.31 7.80
C PRO A 193 -9.76 21.19 6.86
N THR A 194 -8.51 20.83 6.66
CA THR A 194 -7.51 21.61 5.92
C THR A 194 -7.16 21.03 4.55
N GLY A 195 -7.69 19.87 4.18
CA GLY A 195 -7.45 19.23 2.89
C GLY A 195 -7.42 17.69 2.96
N PRO A 196 -7.12 17.01 1.87
CA PRO A 196 -6.98 15.56 1.84
C PRO A 196 -5.96 15.03 2.85
N ASN A 197 -6.24 13.88 3.45
CA ASN A 197 -5.38 13.28 4.48
C ASN A 197 -3.95 13.00 4.00
N ASP A 198 -3.79 12.69 2.72
CA ASP A 198 -2.51 12.36 2.10
C ASP A 198 -1.69 13.60 1.68
N MET A 199 -2.26 14.79 1.82
CA MET A 199 -1.59 16.07 1.60
C MET A 199 -1.15 16.76 2.91
N MET A 200 -1.43 16.12 4.06
CA MET A 200 -1.15 16.72 5.37
C MET A 200 0.34 16.79 5.68
N HIS A 201 1.14 15.89 5.14
CA HIS A 201 2.56 15.76 5.46
C HIS A 201 3.44 15.74 4.21
N SER A 202 4.65 16.29 4.37
CA SER A 202 5.79 15.91 3.54
C SER A 202 6.27 14.49 3.89
N TYR A 203 7.19 13.94 3.08
CA TYR A 203 7.88 12.68 3.43
C TYR A 203 8.60 12.77 4.78
N LEU A 204 9.27 13.91 5.03
CA LEU A 204 9.97 14.15 6.29
C LEU A 204 8.98 14.26 7.44
N GLY A 205 7.88 14.99 7.27
CA GLY A 205 6.82 15.10 8.27
C GLY A 205 6.25 13.75 8.66
N ARG A 206 6.02 12.85 7.70
CA ARG A 206 5.61 11.48 7.98
C ARG A 206 6.66 10.67 8.73
N CYS A 207 7.92 10.81 8.37
CA CYS A 207 9.02 10.18 9.09
C CYS A 207 9.05 10.63 10.56
N LEU A 208 8.87 11.91 10.81
CA LEU A 208 8.85 12.47 12.16
C LEU A 208 7.58 12.06 12.92
N LEU A 209 6.44 12.02 12.23
CA LEU A 209 5.18 11.55 12.80
C LEU A 209 5.27 10.08 13.27
N SER A 210 5.95 9.21 12.51
CA SER A 210 6.14 7.82 12.88
C SER A 210 6.97 7.63 14.17
N GLN A 211 7.66 8.66 14.61
CA GLN A 211 8.44 8.69 15.86
C GLN A 211 7.66 9.34 17.02
N MET A 212 6.50 9.94 16.74
CA MET A 212 5.64 10.55 17.75
C MET A 212 4.98 9.45 18.60
N ASN A 213 4.89 9.66 19.91
CA ASN A 213 4.14 8.73 20.74
C ASN A 213 2.63 8.86 20.48
N TYR A 214 1.90 7.83 20.85
CA TYR A 214 0.47 7.74 20.55
C TYR A 214 -0.37 8.83 21.21
N GLU A 215 -0.06 9.19 22.46
CA GLU A 215 -0.81 10.20 23.21
C GLU A 215 -0.69 11.58 22.54
N ASP A 216 0.51 11.94 22.12
CA ASP A 216 0.74 13.19 21.39
C ASP A 216 0.03 13.19 20.03
N PHE A 217 0.04 12.05 19.34
CA PHE A 217 -0.69 11.91 18.07
C PHE A 217 -2.21 12.04 18.25
N ILE A 218 -2.80 11.41 19.26
CA ILE A 218 -4.24 11.57 19.57
C ILE A 218 -4.55 13.00 20.01
N GLY A 219 -3.72 13.61 20.86
CA GLY A 219 -3.85 15.02 21.24
C GLY A 219 -3.81 15.96 20.04
N TYR A 220 -3.00 15.65 19.06
CA TYR A 220 -2.96 16.37 17.80
C TYR A 220 -4.28 16.21 17.01
N LEU A 221 -4.79 14.97 16.85
CA LEU A 221 -6.07 14.73 16.17
C LEU A 221 -7.23 15.42 16.89
N ASP A 222 -7.21 15.49 18.23
CA ASP A 222 -8.19 16.25 19.02
C ASP A 222 -8.19 17.74 18.66
N THR A 223 -7.03 18.30 18.43
CA THR A 223 -6.90 19.71 18.02
C THR A 223 -7.39 19.94 16.61
N MET A 224 -7.07 19.03 15.70
CA MET A 224 -7.39 19.17 14.28
C MET A 224 -8.84 18.81 13.95
N MET A 225 -9.43 17.84 14.64
CA MET A 225 -10.73 17.25 14.31
C MET A 225 -11.54 16.99 15.59
N PRO A 226 -11.85 18.00 16.42
CA PRO A 226 -12.46 17.79 17.73
C PRO A 226 -13.80 17.03 17.66
N ASP A 227 -14.66 17.37 16.70
CA ASP A 227 -15.98 16.73 16.55
C ASP A 227 -15.85 15.25 16.13
N TYR A 228 -14.91 14.94 15.23
CA TYR A 228 -14.64 13.58 14.82
C TYR A 228 -14.06 12.75 15.97
N MET A 229 -13.15 13.30 16.74
CA MET A 229 -12.55 12.64 17.89
C MET A 229 -13.54 12.49 19.05
N GLN A 230 -14.48 13.41 19.21
CA GLN A 230 -15.62 13.24 20.14
C GLN A 230 -16.49 12.05 19.72
N ALA A 231 -16.86 11.95 18.44
CA ALA A 231 -17.60 10.80 17.91
C ALA A 231 -16.80 9.49 18.09
N TYR A 232 -15.48 9.55 17.91
CA TYR A 232 -14.61 8.41 18.12
C TYR A 232 -14.67 7.88 19.55
N ARG A 233 -14.58 8.76 20.54
CA ARG A 233 -14.72 8.38 21.96
C ARG A 233 -16.13 7.85 22.28
N ALA A 234 -17.17 8.50 21.73
CA ALA A 234 -18.55 8.05 21.91
C ALA A 234 -18.80 6.66 21.29
N SER A 235 -18.11 6.32 20.23
CA SER A 235 -18.19 4.99 19.59
C SER A 235 -17.60 3.86 20.45
N GLY A 236 -16.73 4.17 21.39
CA GLY A 236 -15.97 3.18 22.17
C GLY A 236 -14.90 2.44 21.35
N LEU A 237 -14.56 2.92 20.14
CA LEU A 237 -13.69 2.24 19.20
C LEU A 237 -12.27 2.81 19.12
N LEU A 238 -11.98 3.87 19.89
CA LEU A 238 -10.63 4.43 19.90
C LEU A 238 -9.64 3.34 20.35
N PRO A 239 -8.70 2.91 19.51
CA PRO A 239 -7.85 1.78 19.80
C PRO A 239 -6.84 2.11 20.91
N ASP A 240 -6.53 1.11 21.74
CA ASP A 240 -5.33 1.13 22.56
C ASP A 240 -4.14 0.72 21.67
N MET A 241 -3.26 1.66 21.40
CA MET A 241 -2.14 1.45 20.46
C MET A 241 -1.06 0.50 20.94
N ALA A 242 -1.03 0.14 22.21
CA ALA A 242 -0.13 -0.93 22.68
C ALA A 242 -0.36 -2.25 21.91
N ASN A 243 -1.48 -2.38 21.21
CA ASN A 243 -1.91 -3.61 20.56
C ASN A 243 -2.36 -3.48 19.09
N ASN A 244 -2.33 -2.28 18.48
CA ASN A 244 -2.92 -2.13 17.15
C ASN A 244 -2.25 -1.04 16.31
N ASN A 245 -1.60 -1.45 15.22
CA ASN A 245 -0.83 -0.58 14.34
C ASN A 245 -1.54 -0.31 12.99
N ALA A 246 -2.79 -0.76 12.80
CA ALA A 246 -3.50 -0.56 11.54
C ALA A 246 -4.19 0.79 11.51
N VAL A 247 -3.84 1.63 10.54
CA VAL A 247 -4.57 2.86 10.22
C VAL A 247 -5.38 2.60 8.94
N HIS A 248 -6.66 2.93 9.00
CA HIS A 248 -7.58 2.78 7.88
C HIS A 248 -8.20 4.14 7.54
N VAL A 249 -8.50 4.35 6.27
CA VAL A 249 -9.15 5.58 5.82
C VAL A 249 -10.62 5.30 5.58
N ASN A 250 -11.47 5.83 6.45
CA ASN A 250 -12.93 5.78 6.30
C ASN A 250 -13.56 6.84 7.21
N GLU A 251 -14.25 7.81 6.64
CA GLU A 251 -14.88 8.91 7.37
C GLU A 251 -16.25 8.55 7.97
N LYS A 252 -16.87 7.43 7.54
CA LYS A 252 -18.26 7.11 7.86
C LYS A 252 -18.42 6.13 9.02
N ILE A 253 -17.44 5.23 9.20
CA ILE A 253 -17.57 4.13 10.17
C ILE A 253 -17.76 4.65 11.60
N ILE A 254 -16.94 5.60 12.04
CA ILE A 254 -16.99 6.13 13.41
C ILE A 254 -18.29 6.90 13.68
N PRO A 255 -18.73 7.85 12.86
CA PRO A 255 -20.03 8.50 13.04
C PRO A 255 -21.20 7.51 13.01
N ASN A 256 -21.18 6.51 12.13
CA ASN A 256 -22.25 5.51 12.06
C ASN A 256 -22.33 4.63 13.32
N VAL A 257 -21.19 4.26 13.90
CA VAL A 257 -21.18 3.52 15.17
C VAL A 257 -21.62 4.41 16.32
N ALA A 258 -21.11 5.64 16.41
CA ALA A 258 -21.51 6.59 17.46
C ALA A 258 -23.02 6.90 17.42
N ALA A 259 -23.62 6.92 16.23
CA ALA A 259 -25.06 7.08 16.03
C ALA A 259 -25.88 5.79 16.24
N GLY A 260 -25.23 4.64 16.51
CA GLY A 260 -25.90 3.36 16.69
C GLY A 260 -26.43 2.72 15.40
N LEU A 261 -26.06 3.25 14.22
CA LEU A 261 -26.46 2.73 12.92
C LEU A 261 -25.69 1.46 12.54
N ILE A 262 -24.46 1.32 13.05
CA ILE A 262 -23.66 0.09 12.96
C ILE A 262 -23.42 -0.42 14.38
N LYS A 263 -23.76 -1.67 14.64
CA LYS A 263 -23.53 -2.34 15.93
C LYS A 263 -22.21 -3.08 15.91
N VAL A 264 -21.27 -2.70 16.76
CA VAL A 264 -20.02 -3.46 16.90
C VAL A 264 -20.27 -4.68 17.75
N LYS A 265 -19.77 -5.83 17.26
CA LYS A 265 -19.87 -7.13 17.91
C LYS A 265 -18.47 -7.68 18.19
N PRO A 266 -18.32 -8.48 19.25
CA PRO A 266 -17.11 -9.25 19.46
C PRO A 266 -16.84 -10.22 18.30
N LEU A 267 -15.72 -10.95 18.36
CA LEU A 267 -15.37 -11.93 17.35
C LEU A 267 -16.47 -13.00 17.23
N ALA A 268 -16.93 -13.22 15.99
CA ALA A 268 -17.83 -14.34 15.68
C ALA A 268 -17.10 -15.67 15.92
N GLU A 269 -17.73 -16.56 16.70
CA GLU A 269 -17.13 -17.84 17.11
C GLU A 269 -17.63 -19.00 16.25
N ARG A 270 -18.96 -19.14 16.12
CA ARG A 270 -19.57 -20.26 15.39
C ARG A 270 -21.04 -19.99 15.07
N PHE A 271 -21.58 -20.78 14.17
CA PHE A 271 -23.03 -20.87 13.98
C PHE A 271 -23.68 -21.71 15.08
N THR A 272 -24.87 -21.28 15.50
CA THR A 272 -25.70 -22.03 16.47
C THR A 272 -27.09 -22.16 15.86
N GLY A 273 -27.41 -23.24 15.16
CA GLY A 273 -28.70 -23.55 14.56
C GLY A 273 -29.53 -22.37 14.01
N GLU A 274 -30.33 -22.58 12.99
CA GLU A 274 -31.26 -21.58 12.41
C GLU A 274 -30.65 -20.18 12.07
N GLY A 275 -29.38 -20.11 11.67
CA GLY A 275 -28.74 -18.87 11.21
C GLY A 275 -28.30 -17.90 12.29
N ALA A 276 -28.27 -18.34 13.54
CA ALA A 276 -27.70 -17.53 14.62
C ALA A 276 -26.17 -17.67 14.69
N ILE A 277 -25.49 -16.58 14.94
CA ILE A 277 -24.06 -16.52 15.24
C ILE A 277 -23.89 -16.36 16.76
N LYS A 278 -23.04 -17.19 17.34
CA LYS A 278 -22.53 -17.03 18.69
C LYS A 278 -21.20 -16.27 18.62
N PHE A 279 -21.08 -15.26 19.48
CA PHE A 279 -19.85 -14.47 19.65
C PHE A 279 -19.05 -14.97 20.86
N VAL A 280 -17.78 -14.55 20.95
CA VAL A 280 -16.88 -14.97 22.04
C VAL A 280 -17.33 -14.50 23.44
N ASP A 281 -18.19 -13.51 23.56
CA ASP A 281 -18.83 -13.04 24.79
C ASP A 281 -20.09 -13.86 25.16
N ALA A 282 -20.34 -14.96 24.45
CA ALA A 282 -21.51 -15.82 24.56
C ALA A 282 -22.84 -15.20 24.06
N SER A 283 -22.87 -13.95 23.62
CA SER A 283 -24.05 -13.36 22.96
C SER A 283 -24.36 -14.08 21.65
N GLN A 284 -25.63 -14.04 21.24
CA GLN A 284 -26.09 -14.64 19.99
C GLN A 284 -27.03 -13.71 19.26
N GLU A 285 -26.96 -13.69 17.92
CA GLU A 285 -27.85 -12.91 17.06
C GLU A 285 -28.08 -13.61 15.72
N LYS A 286 -29.28 -13.47 15.16
CA LYS A 286 -29.64 -14.03 13.83
C LYS A 286 -29.39 -13.02 12.74
N TYR A 287 -28.89 -13.51 11.61
CA TYR A 287 -28.60 -12.71 10.43
C TYR A 287 -29.17 -13.37 9.17
N ASP A 288 -29.55 -12.54 8.20
CA ASP A 288 -29.98 -12.98 6.89
C ASP A 288 -28.78 -13.15 5.93
N VAL A 289 -27.75 -12.32 6.13
CA VAL A 289 -26.54 -12.26 5.30
C VAL A 289 -25.30 -12.11 6.17
N ILE A 290 -24.27 -12.83 5.81
CA ILE A 290 -22.93 -12.69 6.38
C ILE A 290 -21.94 -12.36 5.27
N ILE A 291 -21.16 -11.29 5.46
CA ILE A 291 -20.13 -10.84 4.53
C ILE A 291 -18.78 -10.93 5.23
N THR A 292 -17.90 -11.81 4.75
CA THR A 292 -16.55 -11.95 5.31
C THR A 292 -15.57 -10.99 4.64
N CYS A 293 -14.95 -10.13 5.46
CA CYS A 293 -13.96 -9.12 5.07
C CYS A 293 -12.63 -9.38 5.79
N THR A 294 -12.14 -10.62 5.73
CA THR A 294 -11.01 -11.12 6.54
C THR A 294 -9.67 -11.08 5.81
N GLY A 295 -9.59 -10.27 4.74
CA GLY A 295 -8.38 -10.09 3.93
C GLY A 295 -8.30 -11.08 2.78
N TYR A 296 -7.10 -11.21 2.22
CA TYR A 296 -6.84 -12.00 1.02
C TYR A 296 -5.75 -13.04 1.27
N GLU A 297 -5.80 -14.12 0.51
CA GLU A 297 -4.72 -15.11 0.47
C GLU A 297 -3.53 -14.54 -0.29
N MET A 298 -2.38 -15.06 0.06
CA MET A 298 -1.15 -14.77 -0.67
C MET A 298 -1.23 -15.27 -2.09
N PRO A 299 -0.65 -14.55 -3.09
CA PRO A 299 -0.50 -15.08 -4.42
C PRO A 299 0.25 -16.43 -4.40
N ASP A 300 -0.29 -17.39 -5.14
CA ASP A 300 0.39 -18.65 -5.36
C ASP A 300 1.49 -18.47 -6.42
N TYR A 301 2.71 -18.86 -6.08
CA TYR A 301 3.89 -18.85 -6.96
C TYR A 301 4.37 -20.27 -7.30
N SER A 302 3.58 -21.30 -7.01
CA SER A 302 3.95 -22.72 -7.27
C SER A 302 4.20 -23.03 -8.75
N PHE A 303 3.67 -22.20 -9.64
CA PHE A 303 3.94 -22.30 -11.08
C PHE A 303 5.37 -21.93 -11.47
N ILE A 304 6.18 -21.34 -10.57
CA ILE A 304 7.57 -20.96 -10.81
C ILE A 304 8.48 -22.03 -10.23
N GLN A 305 9.16 -22.76 -11.07
CA GLN A 305 10.03 -23.87 -10.66
C GLN A 305 11.18 -23.39 -9.75
N GLY A 306 11.27 -23.98 -8.56
CA GLY A 306 12.33 -23.70 -7.59
C GLY A 306 12.26 -22.35 -6.91
N PHE A 307 11.20 -21.58 -7.12
CA PHE A 307 11.04 -20.26 -6.54
C PHE A 307 10.77 -20.35 -5.04
N ASP A 308 11.51 -19.53 -4.30
CA ASP A 308 11.30 -19.30 -2.87
C ASP A 308 11.09 -17.81 -2.64
N ARG A 309 9.90 -17.46 -2.20
CA ARG A 309 9.52 -16.09 -1.92
C ARG A 309 10.36 -15.43 -0.82
N THR A 310 10.88 -16.21 0.13
CA THR A 310 11.75 -15.70 1.19
C THR A 310 13.12 -15.27 0.67
N GLN A 311 13.42 -15.58 -0.58
CA GLN A 311 14.65 -15.23 -1.27
C GLN A 311 14.46 -14.05 -2.26
N LEU A 312 13.52 -13.15 -1.98
CA LEU A 312 13.34 -11.90 -2.75
C LEU A 312 14.12 -10.76 -2.08
N TYR A 313 15.24 -10.38 -2.68
CA TYR A 313 15.99 -9.20 -2.27
C TYR A 313 15.14 -7.93 -2.44
N GLU A 314 15.08 -7.12 -1.39
CA GLU A 314 14.24 -5.93 -1.31
C GLU A 314 12.75 -6.21 -1.65
N HIS A 315 12.31 -7.47 -1.47
CA HIS A 315 10.99 -8.00 -1.82
C HIS A 315 10.70 -8.13 -3.32
N PHE A 316 11.65 -7.82 -4.19
CA PHE A 316 11.41 -7.73 -5.63
C PHE A 316 12.30 -8.64 -6.49
N PHE A 317 13.58 -8.78 -6.20
CA PHE A 317 14.51 -9.53 -7.05
C PHE A 317 14.80 -10.91 -6.47
N TRP A 318 14.55 -11.95 -7.24
CA TRP A 318 14.88 -13.31 -6.82
C TRP A 318 16.39 -13.50 -6.74
N THR A 319 16.93 -13.80 -5.57
CA THR A 319 18.38 -13.87 -5.33
C THR A 319 19.06 -15.00 -6.12
N GLU A 320 18.32 -16.07 -6.45
CA GLU A 320 18.86 -17.16 -7.24
C GLU A 320 19.05 -16.77 -8.72
N ASP A 321 18.12 -15.99 -9.25
CA ASP A 321 18.19 -15.47 -10.62
C ASP A 321 17.48 -14.10 -10.69
N PRO A 322 18.22 -12.98 -10.57
CA PRO A 322 17.64 -11.63 -10.61
C PRO A 322 17.07 -11.22 -11.97
N SER A 323 17.10 -12.09 -12.98
CA SER A 323 16.35 -11.90 -14.23
C SER A 323 14.85 -12.15 -14.06
N LEU A 324 14.43 -12.61 -12.85
CA LEU A 324 13.05 -12.65 -12.41
C LEU A 324 12.84 -11.63 -11.29
N ALA A 325 11.87 -10.76 -11.49
CA ALA A 325 11.41 -9.81 -10.48
C ALA A 325 9.92 -10.01 -10.18
N VAL A 326 9.52 -9.73 -8.93
CA VAL A 326 8.13 -9.78 -8.49
C VAL A 326 7.71 -8.39 -8.06
N ILE A 327 6.77 -7.78 -8.77
CA ILE A 327 6.19 -6.46 -8.44
C ILE A 327 4.81 -6.68 -7.83
N ASN A 328 4.80 -7.28 -6.66
CA ASN A 328 3.61 -7.37 -5.81
C ASN A 328 3.96 -6.75 -4.45
N PRO A 329 3.00 -6.17 -3.73
CA PRO A 329 3.28 -5.66 -2.39
C PRO A 329 3.87 -6.77 -1.51
N PRO A 330 4.77 -6.44 -0.58
CA PRO A 330 5.18 -7.38 0.45
C PRO A 330 3.95 -7.81 1.26
N VAL A 331 3.95 -9.04 1.70
CA VAL A 331 2.85 -9.62 2.49
C VAL A 331 2.61 -8.85 3.77
N ASP A 332 1.36 -8.83 4.20
CA ASP A 332 0.89 -8.17 5.42
C ASP A 332 1.13 -6.65 5.45
N THR A 333 1.20 -6.05 4.27
CA THR A 333 1.10 -4.60 4.21
C THR A 333 -0.32 -4.19 4.57
N ALA A 334 -0.53 -3.88 5.83
CA ALA A 334 -1.56 -2.91 6.17
C ALA A 334 -1.08 -1.58 5.55
N GLY A 335 -1.10 -1.54 4.19
CA GLY A 335 -0.43 -0.52 3.42
C GLY A 335 -1.01 0.84 3.73
N PHE A 336 -0.24 1.63 4.45
CA PHE A 336 -0.52 3.05 4.57
C PHE A 336 0.26 3.77 3.48
N GLY A 337 -0.43 4.55 2.64
CA GLY A 337 0.20 5.34 1.60
C GLY A 337 -0.37 5.11 0.20
N ALA A 338 0.22 5.73 -0.82
CA ALA A 338 -0.22 5.58 -2.20
C ALA A 338 0.59 4.49 -2.91
N ALA A 339 -0.12 3.48 -3.39
CA ALA A 339 0.49 2.36 -4.09
C ALA A 339 1.10 2.76 -5.44
N PHE A 340 0.48 3.69 -6.17
CA PHE A 340 0.91 4.03 -7.54
C PHE A 340 2.33 4.62 -7.62
N PRO A 341 2.71 5.66 -6.85
CA PRO A 341 4.09 6.16 -6.85
C PRO A 341 5.10 5.11 -6.40
N TYR A 342 4.72 4.26 -5.47
CA TYR A 342 5.56 3.17 -4.96
C TYR A 342 5.83 2.13 -6.05
N PHE A 343 4.79 1.63 -6.74
CA PHE A 343 4.98 0.69 -7.85
C PHE A 343 5.68 1.31 -9.04
N ASP A 344 5.51 2.60 -9.26
CA ASP A 344 6.21 3.34 -10.31
C ASP A 344 7.72 3.31 -10.08
N ILE A 345 8.17 3.68 -8.88
CA ILE A 345 9.61 3.70 -8.56
C ILE A 345 10.23 2.30 -8.60
N ILE A 346 9.50 1.28 -8.13
CA ILE A 346 9.95 -0.12 -8.21
C ILE A 346 10.05 -0.57 -9.66
N SER A 347 9.04 -0.27 -10.48
CA SER A 347 9.05 -0.64 -11.90
C SER A 347 10.21 0.00 -12.63
N GLN A 348 10.51 1.27 -12.36
CA GLN A 348 11.67 1.95 -12.93
C GLN A 348 12.98 1.31 -12.48
N TRP A 349 13.10 0.95 -11.19
CA TRP A 349 14.28 0.24 -10.69
C TRP A 349 14.48 -1.11 -11.37
N VAL A 350 13.43 -1.94 -11.43
CA VAL A 350 13.48 -3.24 -12.11
C VAL A 350 13.92 -3.08 -13.57
N MET A 351 13.33 -2.12 -14.29
CA MET A 351 13.72 -1.85 -15.69
C MET A 351 15.15 -1.33 -15.83
N ASN A 352 15.66 -0.55 -14.88
CA ASN A 352 17.04 -0.10 -14.88
C ASN A 352 18.03 -1.26 -14.62
N VAL A 353 17.68 -2.18 -13.72
CA VAL A 353 18.46 -3.41 -13.50
C VAL A 353 18.43 -4.29 -14.75
N PHE A 354 17.26 -4.54 -15.33
CA PHE A 354 17.11 -5.39 -16.51
C PHE A 354 17.82 -4.83 -17.75
N SER A 355 17.90 -3.51 -17.86
CA SER A 355 18.63 -2.84 -18.96
C SER A 355 20.13 -2.62 -18.66
N GLY A 356 20.63 -3.04 -17.50
CA GLY A 356 22.03 -2.88 -17.11
C GLY A 356 22.44 -1.46 -16.73
N LYS A 357 21.48 -0.56 -16.49
CA LYS A 357 21.73 0.81 -16.03
C LYS A 357 22.09 0.89 -14.56
N THR A 358 21.59 -0.04 -13.77
CA THR A 358 21.84 -0.14 -12.32
C THR A 358 22.20 -1.59 -12.01
N SER A 359 23.20 -1.80 -11.14
CA SER A 359 23.61 -3.12 -10.67
C SER A 359 22.94 -3.44 -9.34
N LEU A 360 22.61 -4.70 -9.13
CA LEU A 360 22.27 -5.23 -7.81
C LEU A 360 23.55 -5.58 -7.03
N PRO A 361 23.48 -5.69 -5.70
CA PRO A 361 24.55 -6.27 -4.91
C PRO A 361 24.88 -7.70 -5.34
N GLU A 362 26.07 -8.17 -4.96
CA GLU A 362 26.46 -9.56 -5.16
C GLU A 362 25.47 -10.51 -4.48
N LYS A 363 25.30 -11.71 -5.07
CA LYS A 363 24.31 -12.71 -4.67
C LYS A 363 24.34 -13.00 -3.17
N GLU A 364 25.53 -13.11 -2.59
CA GLU A 364 25.67 -13.39 -1.15
C GLU A 364 25.18 -12.24 -0.26
N ALA A 365 25.41 -11.00 -0.67
CA ALA A 365 24.90 -9.83 0.03
C ALA A 365 23.37 -9.75 -0.04
N MET A 366 22.77 -10.09 -1.19
CA MET A 366 21.31 -10.17 -1.33
C MET A 366 20.70 -11.28 -0.46
N ARG A 367 21.32 -12.46 -0.42
CA ARG A 367 20.89 -13.58 0.44
C ARG A 367 20.96 -13.21 1.94
N LYS A 368 22.05 -12.54 2.34
CA LYS A 368 22.21 -12.06 3.72
C LYS A 368 21.07 -11.09 4.07
N TRP A 369 20.78 -10.13 3.19
CA TRP A 369 19.65 -9.22 3.37
C TRP A 369 18.34 -10.00 3.53
N CYS A 370 18.07 -11.00 2.69
CA CYS A 370 16.87 -11.84 2.81
C CYS A 370 16.82 -12.56 4.17
N ALA A 371 17.92 -13.14 4.63
CA ALA A 371 17.97 -13.82 5.93
C ALA A 371 17.64 -12.87 7.10
N GLU A 372 18.08 -11.62 7.02
CA GLU A 372 17.86 -10.61 8.05
C GLU A 372 16.44 -10.01 8.02
N HIS A 373 15.85 -9.85 6.84
CA HIS A 373 14.60 -9.09 6.66
C HIS A 373 13.38 -9.98 6.40
N MET A 374 13.54 -11.07 5.62
CA MET A 374 12.41 -11.92 5.23
C MET A 374 11.93 -12.85 6.34
N ALA A 375 12.81 -13.29 7.25
CA ALA A 375 12.44 -14.10 8.40
C ALA A 375 11.45 -13.38 9.34
N SER A 376 11.42 -12.06 9.33
CA SER A 376 10.56 -11.23 10.15
C SER A 376 9.24 -10.82 9.49
N LEU A 377 8.98 -11.23 8.25
CA LEU A 377 7.72 -10.94 7.53
C LEU A 377 6.49 -11.58 8.18
N HIS A 378 6.67 -12.62 9.00
CA HIS A 378 5.59 -13.20 9.79
C HIS A 378 5.12 -12.32 10.96
N VAL A 379 5.91 -11.31 11.32
CA VAL A 379 5.52 -10.30 12.30
C VAL A 379 4.83 -9.19 11.52
N LYS A 380 3.56 -8.93 11.80
CA LYS A 380 2.84 -7.79 11.23
C LYS A 380 3.64 -6.52 11.48
N ARG A 381 4.25 -5.99 10.45
CA ARG A 381 4.95 -4.71 10.48
C ARG A 381 4.10 -3.68 9.78
N PHE A 382 4.06 -2.50 10.35
CA PHE A 382 3.51 -1.34 9.67
C PHE A 382 4.42 -1.01 8.49
N TYR A 383 3.85 -1.03 7.28
CA TYR A 383 4.54 -0.70 6.04
C TYR A 383 4.04 0.64 5.53
N ASP A 384 4.90 1.64 5.52
CA ASP A 384 4.60 2.96 4.96
C ASP A 384 5.15 3.06 3.54
N SER A 385 4.28 2.92 2.54
CA SER A 385 4.69 2.96 1.13
C SER A 385 5.26 4.31 0.69
N TRP A 386 4.98 5.40 1.40
CA TRP A 386 5.60 6.69 1.13
C TRP A 386 7.07 6.71 1.52
N LEU A 387 7.38 6.27 2.73
CA LEU A 387 8.76 6.19 3.22
C LEU A 387 9.56 5.19 2.38
N GLU A 388 8.95 4.07 2.01
CA GLU A 388 9.55 3.09 1.12
C GLU A 388 9.81 3.63 -0.30
N THR A 389 8.93 4.47 -0.82
CA THR A 389 9.14 5.14 -2.12
C THR A 389 10.44 5.96 -2.10
N ILE A 390 10.71 6.70 -1.03
CA ILE A 390 11.96 7.46 -0.88
C ILE A 390 13.15 6.51 -0.71
N ARG A 391 13.03 5.50 0.16
CA ARG A 391 14.11 4.53 0.41
C ARG A 391 14.51 3.79 -0.87
N ILE A 392 13.55 3.25 -1.60
CA ILE A 392 13.80 2.55 -2.87
C ILE A 392 14.33 3.52 -3.93
N GLY A 393 13.81 4.73 -3.98
CA GLY A 393 14.29 5.76 -4.89
C GLY A 393 15.77 6.12 -4.68
N LEU A 394 16.21 6.17 -3.42
CA LEU A 394 17.62 6.37 -3.08
C LEU A 394 18.46 5.13 -3.42
N LEU A 395 18.01 3.96 -3.00
CA LEU A 395 18.71 2.69 -3.23
C LEU A 395 18.92 2.41 -4.72
N SER A 396 17.92 2.73 -5.54
CA SER A 396 17.94 2.54 -6.99
C SER A 396 18.70 3.62 -7.77
N GLY A 397 19.10 4.71 -7.10
CA GLY A 397 19.70 5.87 -7.75
C GLY A 397 18.72 6.72 -8.57
N LEU A 398 17.43 6.52 -8.42
CA LEU A 398 16.38 7.33 -9.07
C LEU A 398 16.17 8.68 -8.37
N LEU A 399 16.46 8.77 -7.09
CA LEU A 399 16.45 10.02 -6.33
C LEU A 399 17.88 10.52 -6.10
N PRO A 400 18.07 11.84 -5.92
CA PRO A 400 19.39 12.43 -5.71
C PRO A 400 20.02 11.92 -4.39
N GLU A 401 21.28 11.51 -4.47
CA GLU A 401 22.04 11.07 -3.32
C GLU A 401 22.28 12.26 -2.37
N PRO A 402 21.84 12.19 -1.11
CA PRO A 402 21.89 13.32 -0.18
C PRO A 402 23.33 13.80 0.12
N ALA A 403 24.32 12.90 0.07
CA ALA A 403 25.73 13.25 0.25
C ALA A 403 26.31 14.04 -0.94
N ARG A 404 25.64 14.09 -2.08
CA ARG A 404 26.11 14.74 -3.31
C ARG A 404 25.21 15.87 -3.82
N ASP A 405 23.92 15.79 -3.54
CA ASP A 405 22.92 16.78 -4.00
C ASP A 405 21.84 16.99 -2.92
N PHE A 406 22.30 17.54 -1.79
CA PHE A 406 21.45 17.69 -0.61
C PHE A 406 20.30 18.65 -0.85
N SER A 407 20.50 19.71 -1.62
CA SER A 407 19.43 20.69 -1.90
C SER A 407 18.26 20.06 -2.65
N ARG A 408 18.52 19.26 -3.69
CA ARG A 408 17.45 18.54 -4.41
C ARG A 408 16.79 17.49 -3.55
N TYR A 409 17.59 16.70 -2.83
CA TYR A 409 17.09 15.71 -1.90
C TYR A 409 16.18 16.35 -0.86
N TRP A 410 16.64 17.45 -0.21
CA TRP A 410 15.88 18.17 0.78
C TRP A 410 14.55 18.68 0.25
N ASN A 411 14.54 19.27 -0.95
CA ASN A 411 13.33 19.77 -1.58
C ASN A 411 12.29 18.67 -1.84
N ILE A 412 12.73 17.43 -2.12
CA ILE A 412 11.83 16.29 -2.26
C ILE A 412 11.26 15.89 -0.91
N ILE A 413 12.10 15.57 0.07
CA ILE A 413 11.64 14.96 1.31
C ILE A 413 10.87 15.92 2.21
N SER A 414 11.14 17.21 2.14
CA SER A 414 10.44 18.25 2.90
C SER A 414 9.22 18.82 2.17
N SER A 415 8.87 18.27 1.00
CA SER A 415 7.65 18.61 0.27
C SER A 415 6.55 17.57 0.48
N ILE A 416 5.30 18.02 0.34
CA ILE A 416 4.14 17.11 0.29
C ILE A 416 4.34 16.05 -0.78
N VAL A 417 3.70 14.91 -0.57
CA VAL A 417 3.96 13.70 -1.34
C VAL A 417 3.24 13.77 -2.70
N LYS A 418 3.82 14.49 -3.64
CA LYS A 418 3.35 14.54 -5.04
C LYS A 418 4.26 13.67 -5.92
N PRO A 419 3.73 12.71 -6.69
CA PRO A 419 4.54 11.86 -7.58
C PRO A 419 5.42 12.66 -8.55
N ALA A 420 4.94 13.77 -9.05
CA ALA A 420 5.71 14.67 -9.94
C ALA A 420 7.04 15.13 -9.32
N TYR A 421 7.11 15.28 -7.99
CA TYR A 421 8.31 15.75 -7.29
C TYR A 421 9.42 14.70 -7.24
N LEU A 422 9.10 13.44 -7.45
CA LEU A 422 10.09 12.38 -7.57
C LEU A 422 10.91 12.53 -8.87
N ALA A 423 10.27 12.95 -9.95
CA ALA A 423 10.94 13.19 -11.24
C ALA A 423 11.55 14.61 -11.33
N THR A 424 10.80 15.63 -10.90
CA THR A 424 11.19 17.03 -10.99
C THR A 424 10.97 17.69 -9.63
N PRO A 425 12.00 17.70 -8.76
CA PRO A 425 11.92 18.34 -7.46
C PRO A 425 11.46 19.80 -7.57
N PRO A 426 10.62 20.28 -6.65
CA PRO A 426 10.24 21.71 -6.63
C PRO A 426 11.46 22.57 -6.30
N ALA A 427 11.46 23.82 -6.80
CA ALA A 427 12.54 24.77 -6.52
C ALA A 427 12.65 25.12 -5.03
N PHE A 428 11.52 25.09 -4.31
CA PHE A 428 11.41 25.27 -2.87
C PHE A 428 10.48 24.23 -2.28
N PRO A 429 10.69 23.80 -1.02
CA PRO A 429 9.81 22.85 -0.36
C PRO A 429 8.36 23.35 -0.30
N GLU A 430 7.44 22.46 -0.61
CA GLU A 430 6.00 22.68 -0.42
C GLU A 430 5.57 21.84 0.81
N HIS A 431 5.63 22.45 1.98
CA HIS A 431 5.34 21.76 3.23
C HIS A 431 3.87 21.33 3.33
N GLY A 432 3.64 20.18 3.96
CA GLY A 432 2.32 19.77 4.38
C GLY A 432 1.83 20.64 5.56
N MET A 433 0.53 20.73 5.72
CA MET A 433 -0.05 21.58 6.77
C MET A 433 0.33 21.15 8.18
N MET A 434 0.50 19.83 8.39
CA MET A 434 0.90 19.24 9.66
C MET A 434 2.42 19.28 9.89
N ASP A 435 3.19 19.66 8.90
CA ASP A 435 4.65 19.76 9.03
C ASP A 435 5.05 20.90 10.00
N SER A 436 4.14 21.84 10.26
CA SER A 436 4.31 22.88 11.27
C SER A 436 4.44 22.35 12.69
N LEU A 437 4.09 21.09 12.95
CA LEU A 437 4.32 20.41 14.23
C LEU A 437 5.81 20.14 14.49
N PHE A 438 6.63 20.17 13.46
CA PHE A 438 8.02 19.75 13.53
C PHE A 438 8.95 20.91 13.22
N ASP A 439 10.06 21.01 13.94
CA ASP A 439 11.14 21.95 13.57
C ASP A 439 12.01 21.32 12.46
N PHE A 440 11.67 21.63 11.22
CA PHE A 440 12.42 21.14 10.06
C PHE A 440 13.85 21.66 10.01
N ARG A 441 14.19 22.75 10.69
CA ARG A 441 15.59 23.21 10.77
C ARG A 441 16.41 22.25 11.63
N ILE A 442 15.87 21.81 12.76
CA ILE A 442 16.51 20.78 13.60
C ILE A 442 16.59 19.46 12.84
N ALA A 443 15.49 19.02 12.19
CA ALA A 443 15.48 17.79 11.41
C ALA A 443 16.52 17.81 10.29
N ARG A 444 16.69 18.95 9.59
CA ARG A 444 17.69 19.15 8.55
C ARG A 444 19.12 18.96 9.09
N ILE A 445 19.44 19.56 10.23
CA ILE A 445 20.76 19.40 10.88
C ILE A 445 20.99 17.95 11.30
N ARG A 446 19.99 17.29 11.86
CA ARG A 446 20.08 15.88 12.27
C ARG A 446 20.25 14.92 11.08
N ILE A 447 19.68 15.22 9.91
CA ILE A 447 19.93 14.45 8.69
C ILE A 447 21.36 14.71 8.20
N LEU A 448 21.78 15.95 8.15
CA LEU A 448 23.16 16.31 7.74
C LEU A 448 24.21 15.62 8.61
N SER A 449 24.02 15.57 9.93
CA SER A 449 24.96 14.90 10.84
C SER A 449 25.13 13.40 10.55
N GLY A 450 24.14 12.77 9.95
CA GLY A 450 24.20 11.36 9.54
C GLY A 450 24.99 11.09 8.24
N LEU A 451 25.37 12.12 7.49
CA LEU A 451 26.07 11.95 6.19
C LEU A 451 27.59 11.75 6.35
N GLY A 452 28.16 12.10 7.49
CA GLY A 452 29.59 12.03 7.74
C GLY A 452 30.39 13.26 7.26
N ASN A 453 31.58 13.44 7.82
CA ASN A 453 32.37 14.67 7.69
C ASN A 453 32.79 14.96 6.24
N ASP A 454 33.17 13.95 5.47
CA ASP A 454 33.60 14.12 4.07
C ASP A 454 32.46 14.65 3.20
N ALA A 455 31.25 14.09 3.37
CA ALA A 455 30.05 14.55 2.67
C ALA A 455 29.68 15.99 3.09
N LEU A 456 29.71 16.31 4.39
CA LEU A 456 29.45 17.66 4.88
C LEU A 456 30.44 18.69 4.28
N GLY A 457 31.74 18.36 4.26
CA GLY A 457 32.75 19.22 3.65
C GLY A 457 32.54 19.43 2.16
N TYR A 458 32.13 18.38 1.43
CA TYR A 458 31.79 18.48 0.03
C TYR A 458 30.56 19.37 -0.22
N LEU A 459 29.49 19.17 0.55
CA LEU A 459 28.24 19.94 0.43
C LEU A 459 28.44 21.42 0.76
N LEU A 460 29.26 21.73 1.78
CA LEU A 460 29.64 23.11 2.11
C LEU A 460 30.38 23.78 0.95
N LYS A 461 31.38 23.11 0.39
CA LYS A 461 32.15 23.63 -0.75
C LYS A 461 31.29 23.81 -2.00
N LYS A 462 30.31 22.96 -2.20
CA LYS A 462 29.34 23.06 -3.31
C LYS A 462 28.32 24.20 -3.09
N GLY A 463 28.10 24.63 -1.85
CA GLY A 463 27.09 25.63 -1.48
C GLY A 463 25.69 25.06 -1.24
N ASP A 464 25.56 23.75 -1.08
CA ASP A 464 24.30 23.06 -0.75
C ASP A 464 23.89 23.27 0.71
N ILE A 465 24.87 23.56 1.59
CA ILE A 465 24.68 23.87 2.99
C ILE A 465 25.50 25.11 3.38
N THR A 466 25.04 25.78 4.42
CA THR A 466 25.72 26.94 4.99
C THR A 466 26.81 26.54 5.99
N ASP A 467 27.73 27.44 6.27
CA ASP A 467 28.78 27.26 7.33
C ASP A 467 28.13 27.03 8.71
N ALA A 468 27.01 27.69 9.00
CA ALA A 468 26.26 27.48 10.24
C ALA A 468 25.67 26.07 10.33
N GLU A 469 25.08 25.56 9.25
CA GLU A 469 24.54 24.19 9.18
C GLU A 469 25.66 23.15 9.30
N TYR A 470 26.78 23.38 8.63
CA TYR A 470 27.95 22.50 8.73
C TYR A 470 28.44 22.36 10.18
N ARG A 471 28.65 23.50 10.89
CA ARG A 471 29.08 23.47 12.30
C ARG A 471 28.04 22.82 13.19
N ALA A 472 26.78 23.18 13.04
CA ALA A 472 25.71 22.60 13.82
C ALA A 472 25.59 21.07 13.62
N ALA A 473 25.79 20.58 12.40
CA ALA A 473 25.75 19.13 12.10
C ALA A 473 26.91 18.37 12.80
N LEU A 474 28.09 18.98 12.94
CA LEU A 474 29.24 18.38 13.64
C LEU A 474 29.02 18.29 15.15
N GLU A 475 28.17 19.12 15.74
CA GLU A 475 27.87 19.14 17.17
C GLU A 475 26.76 18.14 17.58
N ILE A 476 26.02 17.59 16.64
CA ILE A 476 24.98 16.61 16.94
C ILE A 476 25.58 15.28 17.39
N ASP A 477 25.07 14.76 18.50
CA ASP A 477 25.38 13.37 18.92
C ASP A 477 24.95 12.39 17.81
N PRO A 478 25.86 11.52 17.32
CA PRO A 478 25.54 10.56 16.28
C PRO A 478 24.30 9.71 16.55
N ARG A 479 23.95 9.48 17.82
CA ARG A 479 22.72 8.78 18.22
C ARG A 479 21.44 9.56 17.94
N GLN A 480 21.54 10.87 17.75
CA GLN A 480 20.43 11.77 17.43
C GLN A 480 20.31 12.04 15.93
N SER A 481 21.24 11.53 15.12
CA SER A 481 21.17 11.66 13.67
C SER A 481 19.92 10.96 13.13
N ILE A 482 19.28 11.57 12.16
CA ILE A 482 18.19 10.94 11.42
C ILE A 482 18.83 10.21 10.24
N SER A 483 18.72 8.87 10.21
CA SER A 483 19.18 8.09 9.07
C SER A 483 18.33 8.41 7.85
N VAL A 484 19.00 8.72 6.76
CA VAL A 484 18.37 8.93 5.45
C VAL A 484 17.82 7.60 4.89
N HIS A 485 18.43 6.51 5.28
CA HIS A 485 17.98 5.16 5.04
C HIS A 485 17.23 4.69 6.28
N LEU A 486 15.94 5.00 6.39
CA LEU A 486 15.11 4.47 7.48
C LEU A 486 15.12 2.94 7.41
N PRO A 487 15.77 2.25 8.35
CA PRO A 487 15.73 0.80 8.35
C PRO A 487 14.33 0.34 8.75
N TYR A 488 13.85 -0.73 8.13
CA TYR A 488 12.65 -1.48 8.53
C TYR A 488 12.60 -1.86 10.02
N SER A 489 13.75 -1.78 10.71
CA SER A 489 13.94 -2.31 12.05
C SER A 489 13.58 -1.36 13.19
N GLN A 490 13.21 -0.11 12.95
CA GLN A 490 12.98 0.87 14.03
C GLN A 490 11.56 1.39 14.18
N THR A 491 10.61 0.93 13.40
CA THR A 491 9.19 1.20 13.66
C THR A 491 8.58 0.12 14.53
N SER A 492 9.09 -0.02 15.73
CA SER A 492 8.33 -0.61 16.83
C SER A 492 7.48 0.52 17.44
N LEU A 493 6.31 0.74 16.90
CA LEU A 493 5.16 1.32 17.59
C LEU A 493 4.18 0.21 17.93
#